data_7395da9955bdc4659fe4ad0c1039c68b
#
_entry.id   7395da9955bdc4659fe4ad0c1039c68b
#
_cell.length_a   1.000
_cell.length_b   1.000
_cell.length_c   1.000
_cell.angle_alpha   90.00
_cell.angle_beta   90.00
_cell.angle_gamma   90.00
#
_symmetry.space_group_name_H-M   'P 1'
#
loop_
_entity.id
_entity.type
_entity.pdbx_description
1 polymer ?
#
loop_
_entity_poly.entity_id
_entity_poly.type
_entity_poly.pdbx_seq_one_letter_code
_entity_poly.pdbx_strand_id
1 'polypeptide(L)'
;MKIAFLDTNLSFLCMAHEILDNINCEIHFFTEAAEVGMYGEKPGIIDNWPLLRPDWVSPIFSQEPNHQSTAIRQSWFRKAISIALANRNCIFHLRTKVKNVNSLKIEFVGAGFSGSGNLTFDHIISKQQTPDKVWYGGTLLEPIPNIDNSIIGKRPDSIIEIWSENELPPDINWLQQMQWKGTNPKNSIDSEINIGSARAQEFLRSKTILN
;
A
#
# COMPACT_ATOMS: atom_id res chain seq x y z
N MET A 1 -13.94 -11.05 -17.04
CA MET A 1 -12.55 -10.55 -17.16
C MET A 1 -11.82 -10.84 -15.87
N LYS A 2 -10.58 -11.34 -15.96
CA LYS A 2 -9.75 -11.75 -14.83
C LYS A 2 -8.45 -10.95 -14.81
N ILE A 3 -8.16 -10.26 -13.71
CA ILE A 3 -7.03 -9.33 -13.57
C ILE A 3 -6.11 -9.79 -12.44
N ALA A 4 -4.79 -9.80 -12.67
CA ALA A 4 -3.80 -10.06 -11.64
C ALA A 4 -2.99 -8.80 -11.30
N PHE A 5 -2.77 -8.58 -10.01
CA PHE A 5 -1.84 -7.61 -9.46
C PHE A 5 -0.67 -8.35 -8.79
N LEU A 6 0.56 -8.02 -9.18
CA LEU A 6 1.78 -8.69 -8.70
C LEU A 6 2.40 -8.01 -7.45
N ASP A 7 1.64 -7.22 -6.75
CA ASP A 7 1.99 -6.59 -5.47
C ASP A 7 0.69 -6.14 -4.75
N THR A 8 0.82 -5.78 -3.48
CA THR A 8 -0.24 -5.23 -2.63
C THR A 8 0.11 -3.82 -2.14
N ASN A 9 0.81 -3.03 -2.96
CA ASN A 9 1.07 -1.63 -2.64
C ASN A 9 -0.22 -0.80 -2.67
N LEU A 10 -0.19 0.38 -2.05
CA LEU A 10 -1.38 1.21 -1.90
C LEU A 10 -2.00 1.60 -3.25
N SER A 11 -1.17 1.94 -4.24
CA SER A 11 -1.66 2.32 -5.57
C SER A 11 -2.42 1.19 -6.27
N PHE A 12 -2.00 -0.07 -6.10
CA PHE A 12 -2.71 -1.21 -6.69
C PHE A 12 -4.02 -1.52 -5.96
N LEU A 13 -4.04 -1.36 -4.62
CA LEU A 13 -5.27 -1.53 -3.86
C LEU A 13 -6.32 -0.47 -4.26
N CYS A 14 -5.92 0.80 -4.40
CA CYS A 14 -6.80 1.87 -4.87
C CYS A 14 -7.25 1.65 -6.32
N MET A 15 -6.32 1.26 -7.21
CA MET A 15 -6.63 0.92 -8.60
C MET A 15 -7.68 -0.19 -8.70
N ALA A 16 -7.58 -1.22 -7.87
CA ALA A 16 -8.53 -2.33 -7.86
C ALA A 16 -9.93 -1.91 -7.42
N HIS A 17 -10.04 -1.06 -6.39
CA HIS A 17 -11.33 -0.52 -5.98
C HIS A 17 -11.99 0.28 -7.09
N GLU A 18 -11.25 1.17 -7.75
CA GLU A 18 -11.78 2.00 -8.83
C GLU A 18 -12.17 1.16 -10.05
N ILE A 19 -11.42 0.12 -10.38
CA ILE A 19 -11.81 -0.83 -11.44
C ILE A 19 -13.13 -1.52 -11.08
N LEU A 20 -13.27 -2.05 -9.85
CA LEU A 20 -14.47 -2.74 -9.40
C LEU A 20 -15.71 -1.83 -9.29
N ASP A 21 -15.51 -0.53 -9.10
CA ASP A 21 -16.62 0.44 -9.11
C ASP A 21 -17.17 0.67 -10.52
N ASN A 22 -16.41 0.37 -11.56
CA ASN A 22 -16.77 0.66 -12.94
C ASN A 22 -17.09 -0.60 -13.77
N ILE A 23 -16.48 -1.73 -13.46
CA ILE A 23 -16.67 -2.97 -14.24
C ILE A 23 -16.72 -4.20 -13.35
N ASN A 24 -17.51 -5.18 -13.75
CA ASN A 24 -17.54 -6.49 -13.09
C ASN A 24 -16.36 -7.35 -13.58
N CYS A 25 -15.44 -7.69 -12.67
CA CYS A 25 -14.27 -8.49 -12.96
C CYS A 25 -13.80 -9.28 -11.73
N GLU A 26 -13.03 -10.33 -11.98
CA GLU A 26 -12.34 -11.12 -10.94
C GLU A 26 -10.94 -10.56 -10.76
N ILE A 27 -10.58 -10.19 -9.52
CA ILE A 27 -9.27 -9.60 -9.20
C ILE A 27 -8.48 -10.51 -8.27
N HIS A 28 -7.22 -10.74 -8.63
CA HIS A 28 -6.25 -11.52 -7.85
C HIS A 28 -5.06 -10.67 -7.48
N PHE A 29 -4.62 -10.76 -6.24
CA PHE A 29 -3.38 -10.17 -5.74
C PHE A 29 -2.38 -11.27 -5.37
N PHE A 30 -1.13 -11.13 -5.79
CA PHE A 30 -0.04 -12.02 -5.41
C PHE A 30 0.95 -11.29 -4.50
N THR A 31 1.28 -11.88 -3.34
CA THR A 31 2.26 -11.34 -2.40
C THR A 31 2.98 -12.42 -1.61
N GLU A 32 4.28 -12.25 -1.39
CA GLU A 32 5.07 -13.12 -0.53
C GLU A 32 4.78 -12.90 0.97
N ALA A 33 4.13 -11.79 1.31
CA ALA A 33 3.73 -11.48 2.68
C ALA A 33 2.65 -12.43 3.20
N ALA A 34 2.65 -12.70 4.51
CA ALA A 34 1.61 -13.48 5.17
C ALA A 34 0.28 -12.72 5.30
N GLU A 35 0.34 -11.39 5.26
CA GLU A 35 -0.82 -10.49 5.19
C GLU A 35 -0.43 -9.17 4.49
N VAL A 36 -1.41 -8.44 4.01
CA VAL A 36 -1.17 -7.13 3.40
C VAL A 36 -0.73 -6.14 4.50
N GLY A 37 0.31 -5.35 4.23
CA GLY A 37 0.87 -4.39 5.19
C GLY A 37 1.92 -4.97 6.14
N MET A 38 2.17 -6.28 6.14
CA MET A 38 3.08 -6.93 7.09
C MET A 38 4.55 -6.51 6.94
N TYR A 39 5.02 -6.30 5.71
CA TYR A 39 6.42 -5.98 5.46
C TYR A 39 6.64 -4.51 5.13
N GLY A 40 7.59 -3.93 5.85
CA GLY A 40 8.11 -2.60 5.59
C GLY A 40 7.10 -1.50 5.91
N GLU A 41 7.27 -0.85 7.03
CA GLU A 41 6.53 0.37 7.30
C GLU A 41 6.97 1.42 6.29
N LYS A 42 6.00 2.18 5.77
CA LYS A 42 6.21 3.27 4.84
C LYS A 42 5.70 4.57 5.47
N PRO A 43 6.06 5.74 4.92
CA PRO A 43 5.59 7.00 5.45
C PRO A 43 4.06 7.05 5.51
N GLY A 44 3.56 7.37 6.70
CA GLY A 44 2.14 7.49 6.98
C GLY A 44 1.65 8.94 7.12
N ILE A 45 2.44 9.92 6.67
CA ILE A 45 2.11 11.34 6.80
C ILE A 45 0.85 11.68 6.00
N ILE A 46 -0.07 12.43 6.62
CA ILE A 46 -1.33 12.88 6.04
C ILE A 46 -1.59 14.34 6.37
N ASP A 47 -2.19 15.06 5.43
CA ASP A 47 -2.67 16.43 5.64
C ASP A 47 -4.16 16.46 6.03
N ASN A 48 -4.95 15.49 5.57
CA ASN A 48 -6.39 15.42 5.81
C ASN A 48 -6.85 13.96 6.01
N TRP A 49 -8.02 13.80 6.63
CA TRP A 49 -8.73 12.53 6.74
C TRP A 49 -10.22 12.74 6.50
N PRO A 50 -10.96 11.85 5.82
CA PRO A 50 -10.52 10.59 5.22
C PRO A 50 -9.77 10.79 3.89
N LEU A 51 -8.84 9.89 3.59
CA LEU A 51 -8.05 9.91 2.34
C LEU A 51 -8.75 9.23 1.17
N LEU A 52 -9.67 8.32 1.47
CA LEU A 52 -10.41 7.51 0.52
C LEU A 52 -11.90 7.50 0.87
N ARG A 53 -12.71 7.05 -0.05
CA ARG A 53 -14.13 6.79 0.20
C ARG A 53 -14.29 5.79 1.36
N PRO A 54 -15.27 6.02 2.26
CA PRO A 54 -15.45 5.14 3.43
C PRO A 54 -15.70 3.67 3.08
N ASP A 55 -16.36 3.38 1.96
CA ASP A 55 -16.65 2.04 1.48
C ASP A 55 -15.42 1.28 0.94
N TRP A 56 -14.31 1.98 0.70
CA TRP A 56 -13.05 1.38 0.29
C TRP A 56 -12.16 0.96 1.47
N VAL A 57 -12.52 1.35 2.68
CA VAL A 57 -11.70 1.13 3.87
C VAL A 57 -12.53 0.43 4.95
N SER A 58 -12.10 -0.74 5.38
CA SER A 58 -12.68 -1.38 6.56
C SER A 58 -12.31 -0.62 7.83
N PRO A 59 -13.12 -0.69 8.90
CA PRO A 59 -12.83 -0.01 10.15
C PRO A 59 -11.43 -0.33 10.68
N ILE A 60 -10.68 0.69 11.06
CA ILE A 60 -9.34 0.60 11.64
C ILE A 60 -9.32 0.91 13.15
N PHE A 61 -10.50 1.13 13.73
CA PHE A 61 -10.75 1.29 15.16
C PHE A 61 -9.84 2.34 15.82
N SER A 62 -9.05 1.95 16.83
CA SER A 62 -8.13 2.85 17.55
C SER A 62 -7.02 3.45 16.69
N GLN A 63 -6.85 3.00 15.46
CA GLN A 63 -5.89 3.56 14.50
C GLN A 63 -6.54 4.56 13.53
N GLU A 64 -7.83 4.87 13.71
CA GLU A 64 -8.51 5.86 12.87
C GLU A 64 -8.05 7.26 13.23
N PRO A 65 -7.58 8.05 12.24
CA PRO A 65 -7.16 9.42 12.47
C PRO A 65 -8.27 10.31 13.05
N ASN A 66 -7.88 11.18 13.94
CA ASN A 66 -8.71 12.23 14.50
C ASN A 66 -8.16 13.62 14.09
N HIS A 67 -8.78 14.69 14.55
CA HIS A 67 -8.42 16.07 14.21
C HIS A 67 -6.99 16.49 14.63
N GLN A 68 -6.32 15.72 15.49
CA GLN A 68 -4.95 15.95 15.91
C GLN A 68 -3.94 15.07 15.19
N SER A 69 -4.42 14.11 14.40
CA SER A 69 -3.57 13.17 13.70
C SER A 69 -3.03 13.80 12.42
N THR A 70 -1.72 13.74 12.24
CA THR A 70 -1.01 14.15 11.01
C THR A 70 -0.23 12.99 10.41
N ALA A 71 -0.46 11.80 10.92
CA ALA A 71 0.03 10.55 10.35
C ALA A 71 -0.94 9.39 10.65
N ILE A 72 -0.87 8.36 9.83
CA ILE A 72 -1.57 7.09 10.00
C ILE A 72 -0.54 5.95 9.90
N ARG A 73 -0.77 4.86 10.57
CA ARG A 73 0.03 3.66 10.36
C ARG A 73 -0.29 3.06 8.99
N GLN A 74 0.59 3.30 8.00
CA GLN A 74 0.31 2.93 6.61
C GLN A 74 0.10 1.43 6.41
N SER A 75 0.79 0.58 7.17
CA SER A 75 0.60 -0.87 7.14
C SER A 75 -0.84 -1.27 7.49
N TRP A 76 -1.44 -0.65 8.51
CA TRP A 76 -2.82 -0.88 8.91
C TRP A 76 -3.83 -0.31 7.91
N PHE A 77 -3.54 0.86 7.35
CA PHE A 77 -4.37 1.46 6.31
C PHE A 77 -4.46 0.56 5.07
N ARG A 78 -3.32 0.06 4.58
CA ARG A 78 -3.29 -0.92 3.47
C ARG A 78 -4.05 -2.20 3.80
N LYS A 79 -3.92 -2.71 5.03
CA LYS A 79 -4.67 -3.88 5.50
C LYS A 79 -6.17 -3.61 5.47
N ALA A 80 -6.63 -2.46 5.97
CA ALA A 80 -8.03 -2.09 5.97
C ALA A 80 -8.63 -2.00 4.55
N ILE A 81 -7.88 -1.42 3.60
CA ILE A 81 -8.27 -1.39 2.18
C ILE A 81 -8.34 -2.80 1.60
N SER A 82 -7.38 -3.67 1.92
CA SER A 82 -7.37 -5.05 1.41
C SER A 82 -8.52 -5.89 1.96
N ILE A 83 -8.95 -5.66 3.20
CA ILE A 83 -10.13 -6.31 3.79
C ILE A 83 -11.40 -5.88 3.04
N ALA A 84 -11.54 -4.58 2.74
CA ALA A 84 -12.66 -4.09 1.95
C ALA A 84 -12.69 -4.71 0.54
N LEU A 85 -11.52 -4.88 -0.11
CA LEU A 85 -11.40 -5.60 -1.39
C LEU A 85 -11.75 -7.09 -1.27
N ALA A 86 -11.33 -7.75 -0.20
CA ALA A 86 -11.69 -9.16 0.05
C ALA A 86 -13.21 -9.32 0.22
N ASN A 87 -13.89 -8.37 0.87
CA ASN A 87 -15.36 -8.33 0.98
C ASN A 87 -16.04 -8.09 -0.38
N ARG A 88 -15.31 -7.59 -1.38
CA ARG A 88 -15.74 -7.46 -2.79
C ARG A 88 -15.30 -8.66 -3.64
N ASN A 89 -14.99 -9.80 -3.02
CA ASN A 89 -14.55 -11.05 -3.65
C ASN A 89 -13.19 -10.98 -4.36
N CYS A 90 -12.32 -10.03 -4.03
CA CYS A 90 -10.93 -10.10 -4.49
C CYS A 90 -10.19 -11.25 -3.81
N ILE A 91 -9.37 -11.94 -4.57
CA ILE A 91 -8.61 -13.12 -4.12
C ILE A 91 -7.17 -12.69 -3.80
N PHE A 92 -6.75 -12.90 -2.56
CA PHE A 92 -5.38 -12.62 -2.12
C PHE A 92 -4.60 -13.93 -2.01
N HIS A 93 -3.61 -14.12 -2.89
CA HIS A 93 -2.63 -15.21 -2.81
C HIS A 93 -1.49 -14.78 -1.90
N LEU A 94 -1.71 -14.95 -0.59
CA LEU A 94 -0.72 -14.64 0.46
C LEU A 94 0.37 -15.72 0.50
N ARG A 95 1.56 -15.39 1.00
CA ARG A 95 2.73 -16.28 1.07
C ARG A 95 3.03 -16.94 -0.27
N THR A 96 2.82 -16.21 -1.36
CA THR A 96 2.89 -16.73 -2.71
C THR A 96 3.89 -15.92 -3.52
N LYS A 97 4.92 -16.61 -4.01
CA LYS A 97 5.97 -16.04 -4.86
C LYS A 97 5.65 -16.31 -6.32
N VAL A 98 5.55 -15.27 -7.10
CA VAL A 98 5.49 -15.38 -8.57
C VAL A 98 6.87 -15.78 -9.08
N LYS A 99 6.95 -16.90 -9.79
CA LYS A 99 8.18 -17.45 -10.37
C LYS A 99 8.42 -16.96 -11.78
N ASN A 100 7.34 -16.94 -12.58
CA ASN A 100 7.41 -16.56 -13.97
C ASN A 100 6.09 -15.92 -14.42
N VAL A 101 6.21 -14.99 -15.35
CA VAL A 101 5.08 -14.40 -16.07
C VAL A 101 5.35 -14.56 -17.56
N ASN A 102 4.56 -15.39 -18.22
CA ASN A 102 4.67 -15.61 -19.66
C ASN A 102 3.37 -15.21 -20.34
N SER A 103 3.41 -14.11 -21.09
CA SER A 103 2.24 -13.45 -21.65
C SER A 103 1.19 -13.14 -20.56
N LEU A 104 0.08 -13.87 -20.53
CA LEU A 104 -1.03 -13.71 -19.58
C LEU A 104 -1.10 -14.85 -18.55
N LYS A 105 -0.07 -15.69 -18.48
CA LYS A 105 0.01 -16.82 -17.53
C LYS A 105 1.02 -16.53 -16.44
N ILE A 106 0.60 -16.70 -15.18
CA ILE A 106 1.42 -16.58 -13.99
C ILE A 106 1.71 -17.97 -13.45
N GLU A 107 2.97 -18.29 -13.27
CA GLU A 107 3.45 -19.47 -12.53
C GLU A 107 3.88 -19.02 -11.14
N PHE A 108 3.41 -19.70 -10.09
CA PHE A 108 3.67 -19.33 -8.72
C PHE A 108 3.92 -20.54 -7.82
N VAL A 109 4.63 -20.28 -6.73
CA VAL A 109 4.85 -21.20 -5.61
C VAL A 109 4.36 -20.53 -4.34
N GLY A 110 3.45 -21.19 -3.64
CA GLY A 110 2.85 -20.63 -2.43
C GLY A 110 2.77 -21.63 -1.30
N ALA A 111 2.80 -21.09 -0.08
CA ALA A 111 2.49 -21.81 1.16
C ALA A 111 1.08 -21.48 1.65
N GLY A 112 0.33 -20.63 0.94
CA GLY A 112 -1.06 -20.27 1.24
C GLY A 112 -2.05 -21.29 0.72
N PHE A 113 -3.34 -20.95 0.80
CA PHE A 113 -4.46 -21.82 0.43
C PHE A 113 -4.39 -22.33 -1.02
N SER A 114 -3.92 -21.51 -1.95
CA SER A 114 -3.81 -21.86 -3.38
C SER A 114 -2.62 -22.81 -3.70
N GLY A 115 -1.69 -23.02 -2.75
CA GLY A 115 -0.50 -23.85 -2.99
C GLY A 115 0.40 -23.31 -4.10
N SER A 116 0.92 -24.24 -4.93
CA SER A 116 1.74 -23.93 -6.11
C SER A 116 0.99 -24.29 -7.39
N GLY A 117 1.20 -23.54 -8.46
CA GLY A 117 0.51 -23.80 -9.72
C GLY A 117 0.70 -22.69 -10.76
N ASN A 118 -0.25 -22.64 -11.66
CA ASN A 118 -0.32 -21.59 -12.67
C ASN A 118 -1.77 -21.13 -12.89
N LEU A 119 -1.94 -19.85 -13.21
CA LEU A 119 -3.22 -19.24 -13.53
C LEU A 119 -3.07 -18.34 -14.76
N THR A 120 -4.12 -18.28 -15.57
CA THR A 120 -4.19 -17.40 -16.75
C THR A 120 -5.12 -16.22 -16.45
N PHE A 121 -4.75 -15.06 -16.93
CA PHE A 121 -5.45 -13.80 -16.72
C PHE A 121 -5.69 -13.10 -18.06
N ASP A 122 -6.65 -12.19 -18.08
CA ASP A 122 -6.85 -11.27 -19.21
C ASP A 122 -5.90 -10.08 -19.15
N HIS A 123 -5.49 -9.70 -17.91
CA HIS A 123 -4.54 -8.62 -17.65
C HIS A 123 -3.66 -8.93 -16.45
N ILE A 124 -2.37 -8.56 -16.56
CA ILE A 124 -1.39 -8.65 -15.48
C ILE A 124 -0.80 -7.26 -15.24
N ILE A 125 -0.95 -6.77 -14.02
CA ILE A 125 -0.47 -5.46 -13.59
C ILE A 125 0.72 -5.67 -12.67
N SER A 126 1.90 -5.25 -13.16
CA SER A 126 3.17 -5.36 -12.44
C SER A 126 3.58 -4.02 -11.81
N LYS A 127 4.48 -4.12 -10.84
CA LYS A 127 5.04 -2.97 -10.14
C LYS A 127 5.85 -2.09 -11.11
N GLN A 128 5.71 -0.79 -10.96
CA GLN A 128 6.61 0.18 -11.58
C GLN A 128 7.93 0.27 -10.81
N GLN A 129 8.95 0.80 -11.47
CA GLN A 129 10.23 1.08 -10.80
C GLN A 129 10.03 2.03 -9.62
N THR A 130 10.66 1.68 -8.50
CA THR A 130 10.69 2.53 -7.31
C THR A 130 11.78 3.59 -7.44
N PRO A 131 11.55 4.82 -6.98
CA PRO A 131 12.61 5.82 -6.87
C PRO A 131 13.78 5.30 -6.03
N ASP A 132 15.00 5.74 -6.36
CA ASP A 132 16.21 5.28 -5.65
C ASP A 132 16.53 6.06 -4.37
N LYS A 133 15.86 7.20 -4.14
CA LYS A 133 16.09 8.03 -2.96
C LYS A 133 15.67 7.28 -1.69
N VAL A 134 16.63 7.12 -0.77
CA VAL A 134 16.41 6.47 0.52
C VAL A 134 16.03 7.53 1.56
N TRP A 135 15.04 7.18 2.38
CA TRP A 135 14.62 7.93 3.55
C TRP A 135 14.74 7.06 4.78
N TYR A 136 15.19 7.65 5.88
CA TYR A 136 15.33 7.02 7.18
C TYR A 136 14.16 7.44 8.06
N GLY A 137 13.40 6.47 8.54
CA GLY A 137 12.22 6.68 9.36
C GLY A 137 12.42 6.18 10.78
N GLY A 138 11.77 6.83 11.73
CA GLY A 138 11.71 6.38 13.11
C GLY A 138 10.36 6.64 13.72
N THR A 139 9.99 5.82 14.70
CA THR A 139 8.84 6.09 15.57
C THR A 139 9.28 6.17 17.02
N LEU A 140 8.66 7.06 17.77
CA LEU A 140 8.95 7.26 19.20
C LEU A 140 7.72 7.81 19.92
N LEU A 141 7.82 7.85 21.26
CA LEU A 141 6.94 8.64 22.11
C LEU A 141 7.57 10.02 22.36
N GLU A 142 6.77 10.99 22.77
CA GLU A 142 7.28 12.29 23.19
C GLU A 142 8.38 12.15 24.28
N PRO A 143 9.39 13.04 24.33
CA PRO A 143 9.51 14.29 23.57
C PRO A 143 10.03 14.09 22.14
N ILE A 144 9.64 14.99 21.23
CA ILE A 144 10.09 14.98 19.84
C ILE A 144 11.52 15.53 19.78
N PRO A 145 12.50 14.78 19.26
CA PRO A 145 13.86 15.25 19.09
C PRO A 145 13.94 16.31 17.99
N ASN A 146 14.88 17.23 18.12
CA ASN A 146 15.19 18.18 17.06
C ASN A 146 16.08 17.49 16.01
N ILE A 147 15.50 17.17 14.85
CA ILE A 147 16.20 16.59 13.69
C ILE A 147 16.00 17.55 12.51
N ASP A 148 17.07 18.12 12.03
CA ASP A 148 17.04 19.10 10.94
C ASP A 148 16.38 18.53 9.68
N ASN A 149 15.51 19.34 9.07
CA ASN A 149 14.80 19.01 7.84
C ASN A 149 13.98 17.70 7.90
N SER A 150 13.57 17.28 9.09
CA SER A 150 12.71 16.11 9.24
C SER A 150 11.25 16.40 8.92
N ILE A 151 10.56 15.38 8.46
CA ILE A 151 9.11 15.35 8.26
C ILE A 151 8.51 14.59 9.44
N ILE A 152 7.60 15.25 10.19
CA ILE A 152 7.07 14.72 11.44
C ILE A 152 5.56 14.59 11.32
N GLY A 153 5.02 13.46 11.81
CA GLY A 153 3.60 13.25 11.95
C GLY A 153 3.24 12.57 13.26
N LYS A 154 2.04 12.85 13.76
CA LYS A 154 1.49 12.24 14.98
C LYS A 154 0.38 11.27 14.58
N ARG A 155 0.52 10.00 14.98
CA ARG A 155 -0.46 8.95 14.77
C ARG A 155 -1.61 9.02 15.80
N PRO A 156 -2.77 8.40 15.54
CA PRO A 156 -3.90 8.37 16.48
C PRO A 156 -3.55 7.78 17.86
N ASP A 157 -2.62 6.83 17.91
CA ASP A 157 -2.10 6.18 19.12
C ASP A 157 -1.04 7.02 19.87
N SER A 158 -0.89 8.29 19.52
CA SER A 158 0.10 9.24 20.05
C SER A 158 1.55 8.90 19.70
N ILE A 159 1.81 7.92 18.88
CA ILE A 159 3.16 7.64 18.37
C ILE A 159 3.54 8.74 17.38
N ILE A 160 4.76 9.26 17.55
CA ILE A 160 5.35 10.21 16.62
C ILE A 160 6.10 9.45 15.56
N GLU A 161 5.88 9.80 14.31
CA GLU A 161 6.57 9.27 13.14
C GLU A 161 7.45 10.39 12.55
N ILE A 162 8.73 10.08 12.34
CA ILE A 162 9.73 11.03 11.82
C ILE A 162 10.40 10.41 10.59
N TRP A 163 10.60 11.23 9.56
CA TRP A 163 11.33 10.86 8.35
C TRP A 163 12.41 11.90 8.03
N SER A 164 13.61 11.43 7.72
CA SER A 164 14.77 12.25 7.35
C SER A 164 15.49 11.69 6.13
N GLU A 165 16.18 12.56 5.39
CA GLU A 165 17.11 12.15 4.33
C GLU A 165 18.42 11.60 4.90
N ASN A 166 18.75 12.00 6.12
CA ASN A 166 19.92 11.54 6.85
C ASN A 166 19.57 10.40 7.80
N GLU A 167 20.57 9.59 8.15
CA GLU A 167 20.43 8.57 9.17
C GLU A 167 19.96 9.18 10.50
N LEU A 168 19.11 8.46 11.19
CA LEU A 168 18.56 8.92 12.46
C LEU A 168 19.60 8.82 13.58
N PRO A 169 19.64 9.80 14.52
CA PRO A 169 20.53 9.77 15.66
C PRO A 169 20.37 8.48 16.48
N PRO A 170 21.47 7.76 16.79
CA PRO A 170 21.40 6.49 17.51
C PRO A 170 21.12 6.62 19.02
N ASP A 171 21.31 7.79 19.59
CA ASP A 171 21.12 8.12 21.01
C ASP A 171 19.65 8.36 21.40
N ILE A 172 18.75 8.35 20.43
CA ILE A 172 17.31 8.50 20.66
C ILE A 172 16.69 7.10 20.91
N ASN A 173 15.78 7.05 21.88
CA ASN A 173 15.08 5.79 22.19
C ASN A 173 13.95 5.54 21.19
N TRP A 174 14.31 5.05 20.00
CA TRP A 174 13.37 4.68 18.95
C TRP A 174 12.57 3.43 19.30
N LEU A 175 11.25 3.50 19.17
CA LEU A 175 10.38 2.30 19.22
C LEU A 175 10.61 1.42 17.99
N GLN A 176 10.84 2.03 16.84
CA GLN A 176 11.12 1.36 15.57
C GLN A 176 11.97 2.27 14.69
N GLN A 177 12.93 1.69 13.99
CA GLN A 177 13.63 2.35 12.88
C GLN A 177 13.34 1.62 11.58
N MET A 178 13.30 2.36 10.48
CA MET A 178 12.90 1.86 9.17
C MET A 178 13.58 2.64 8.05
N GLN A 179 13.61 2.04 6.88
CA GLN A 179 14.07 2.70 5.65
C GLN A 179 12.98 2.57 4.59
N TRP A 180 12.82 3.63 3.82
CA TRP A 180 11.90 3.64 2.71
C TRP A 180 12.55 4.26 1.47
N LYS A 181 12.25 3.71 0.29
CA LYS A 181 12.65 4.27 -1.01
C LYS A 181 11.47 4.95 -1.65
N GLY A 182 11.59 6.23 -1.92
CA GLY A 182 10.52 7.04 -2.50
C GLY A 182 10.93 8.49 -2.72
N THR A 183 10.03 9.28 -3.29
CA THR A 183 10.31 10.68 -3.63
C THR A 183 10.26 11.59 -2.41
N ASN A 184 9.15 11.55 -1.66
CA ASN A 184 8.95 12.43 -0.50
C ASN A 184 7.97 11.76 0.49
N PRO A 185 8.36 11.56 1.76
CA PRO A 185 7.48 10.99 2.79
C PRO A 185 6.19 11.78 3.00
N LYS A 186 6.25 13.12 2.90
CA LYS A 186 5.09 13.99 3.15
C LYS A 186 3.90 13.67 2.23
N ASN A 187 4.18 13.33 0.97
CA ASN A 187 3.15 13.14 -0.04
C ASN A 187 3.05 11.67 -0.50
N SER A 188 3.66 10.74 0.23
CA SER A 188 3.78 9.35 -0.23
C SER A 188 2.43 8.67 -0.38
N ILE A 189 1.51 8.87 0.55
CA ILE A 189 0.17 8.28 0.53
C ILE A 189 -0.65 8.86 -0.62
N ASP A 190 -0.76 10.19 -0.68
CA ASP A 190 -1.53 10.87 -1.73
C ASP A 190 -1.00 10.55 -3.12
N SER A 191 0.33 10.49 -3.26
CA SER A 191 0.96 10.10 -4.53
C SER A 191 0.59 8.67 -4.94
N GLU A 192 0.64 7.70 -4.01
CA GLU A 192 0.25 6.31 -4.30
C GLU A 192 -1.25 6.20 -4.65
N ILE A 193 -2.14 6.93 -3.97
CA ILE A 193 -3.57 6.99 -4.28
C ILE A 193 -3.80 7.56 -5.68
N ASN A 194 -3.20 8.71 -5.98
CA ASN A 194 -3.34 9.37 -7.28
C ASN A 194 -2.79 8.51 -8.43
N ILE A 195 -1.65 7.83 -8.23
CA ILE A 195 -1.11 6.87 -9.20
C ILE A 195 -2.10 5.72 -9.42
N GLY A 196 -2.70 5.20 -8.37
CA GLY A 196 -3.71 4.15 -8.45
C GLY A 196 -4.91 4.57 -9.28
N SER A 197 -5.47 5.75 -9.01
CA SER A 197 -6.60 6.30 -9.73
C SER A 197 -6.27 6.58 -11.21
N ALA A 198 -5.15 7.23 -11.49
CA ALA A 198 -4.74 7.51 -12.87
C ALA A 198 -4.58 6.23 -13.70
N ARG A 199 -3.96 5.19 -13.14
CA ARG A 199 -3.81 3.88 -13.80
C ARG A 199 -5.13 3.15 -13.99
N ALA A 200 -6.07 3.27 -13.04
CA ALA A 200 -7.40 2.72 -13.18
C ALA A 200 -8.14 3.37 -14.35
N GLN A 201 -8.11 4.70 -14.43
CA GLN A 201 -8.74 5.44 -15.52
C GLN A 201 -8.13 5.10 -16.89
N GLU A 202 -6.81 5.00 -16.99
CA GLU A 202 -6.13 4.56 -18.21
C GLU A 202 -6.57 3.15 -18.62
N PHE A 203 -6.59 2.22 -17.67
CA PHE A 203 -7.07 0.86 -17.88
C PHE A 203 -8.52 0.83 -18.38
N LEU A 204 -9.43 1.55 -17.74
CA LEU A 204 -10.85 1.61 -18.10
C LEU A 204 -11.07 2.21 -19.49
N ARG A 205 -10.38 3.31 -19.82
CA ARG A 205 -10.43 3.91 -21.18
C ARG A 205 -9.99 2.90 -22.26
N SER A 206 -8.93 2.12 -22.01
CA SER A 206 -8.47 1.10 -22.96
C SER A 206 -9.52 0.02 -23.24
N LYS A 207 -10.49 -0.19 -22.33
CA LYS A 207 -11.59 -1.16 -22.50
C LYS A 207 -12.78 -0.57 -23.26
N THR A 208 -13.05 0.73 -23.09
CA THR A 208 -14.16 1.41 -23.78
C THR A 208 -13.90 1.55 -25.28
N ILE A 209 -12.64 1.60 -25.73
CA ILE A 209 -12.27 1.74 -27.15
C ILE A 209 -12.39 0.41 -27.91
N LEU A 210 -12.43 -0.73 -27.20
CA LEU A 210 -12.47 -2.06 -27.80
C LEU A 210 -13.90 -2.65 -27.91
N ASN A 211 -14.91 -1.96 -27.42
CA ASN A 211 -16.33 -2.25 -27.54
C ASN A 211 -17.01 -1.29 -28.52
#